data_0eec2c334fcb862fff1b2b9f21bee0e8
#
_entry.id   0eec2c334fcb862fff1b2b9f21bee0e8
#
_cell.length_a   1.000
_cell.length_b   1.000
_cell.length_c   1.000
_cell.angle_alpha   90.00
_cell.angle_beta   90.00
_cell.angle_gamma   90.00
#
_symmetry.space_group_name_H-M   'P 1'
#
loop_
_entity.id
_entity.type
_entity.pdbx_description
1 polymer ?
#
loop_
_entity_poly.entity_id
_entity_poly.type
_entity_poly.pdbx_seq_one_letter_code
_entity_poly.pdbx_strand_id
1 'polypeptide(L)'
;MKFSQAVNRIGHIALRVENLERAKSFYIKLGMKLVWDDKDWSYLEAGKGKDGLALLGPSYKAAGPHFAFHFENKKEVENIQNDLKNSGVKVGPLHEHRDGTASFYLKDPEGNLLEMLYEPAGGVPNNQLTRK
;
A
#
# COMPACT_ATOMS: atom_id res chain seq x y z
N MET A 1 -8.81 21.24 -1.79
CA MET A 1 -7.91 20.09 -1.61
C MET A 1 -7.09 19.86 -2.86
N LYS A 2 -5.82 19.59 -2.68
CA LYS A 2 -4.88 19.48 -3.81
C LYS A 2 -4.52 18.04 -4.15
N PHE A 3 -5.47 17.15 -3.96
CA PHE A 3 -5.24 15.72 -4.13
C PHE A 3 -4.68 15.38 -5.53
N SER A 4 -5.33 15.88 -6.58
CA SER A 4 -4.92 15.54 -7.93
C SER A 4 -3.55 16.10 -8.32
N GLN A 5 -3.04 17.06 -7.57
CA GLN A 5 -1.71 17.62 -7.78
C GLN A 5 -0.65 16.92 -6.94
N ALA A 6 -1.06 16.33 -5.81
CA ALA A 6 -0.16 15.71 -4.86
C ALA A 6 -0.02 14.19 -5.08
N VAL A 7 -1.08 13.54 -5.54
CA VAL A 7 -1.06 12.09 -5.74
C VAL A 7 -0.18 11.73 -6.93
N ASN A 8 0.63 10.68 -6.76
CA ASN A 8 1.48 10.19 -7.85
C ASN A 8 0.71 9.20 -8.72
N ARG A 9 0.05 8.21 -8.10
CA ARG A 9 -0.62 7.14 -8.85
C ARG A 9 -1.42 6.26 -7.91
N ILE A 10 -2.23 5.36 -8.47
CA ILE A 10 -2.71 4.20 -7.74
C ILE A 10 -1.55 3.22 -7.76
N GLY A 11 -0.94 3.00 -6.61
CA GLY A 11 0.35 2.32 -6.54
C GLY A 11 0.30 0.86 -6.18
N HIS A 12 -0.73 0.39 -5.46
CA HIS A 12 -0.85 -1.03 -5.19
C HIS A 12 -2.28 -1.45 -4.87
N ILE A 13 -2.49 -2.75 -5.01
CA ILE A 13 -3.72 -3.45 -4.62
C ILE A 13 -3.33 -4.49 -3.57
N ALA A 14 -4.14 -4.64 -2.54
CA ALA A 14 -3.92 -5.66 -1.52
C ALA A 14 -5.05 -6.68 -1.55
N LEU A 15 -4.69 -7.95 -1.60
CA LEU A 15 -5.63 -9.05 -1.65
C LEU A 15 -5.42 -9.98 -0.45
N ARG A 16 -6.51 -10.47 0.13
CA ARG A 16 -6.45 -11.49 1.16
C ARG A 16 -6.32 -12.86 0.49
N VAL A 17 -5.35 -13.66 0.94
CA VAL A 17 -5.15 -15.02 0.43
C VAL A 17 -5.13 -16.00 1.60
N GLU A 18 -5.62 -17.21 1.37
CA GLU A 18 -5.62 -18.24 2.41
C GLU A 18 -4.29 -18.96 2.52
N ASN A 19 -3.58 -19.09 1.41
CA ASN A 19 -2.27 -19.74 1.37
C ASN A 19 -1.27 -18.80 0.72
N LEU A 20 -0.50 -18.11 1.57
CA LEU A 20 0.42 -17.06 1.12
C LEU A 20 1.49 -17.62 0.19
N GLU A 21 2.08 -18.78 0.53
CA GLU A 21 3.14 -19.36 -0.29
C GLU A 21 2.65 -19.77 -1.66
N ARG A 22 1.47 -20.35 -1.74
CA ARG A 22 0.91 -20.76 -3.02
C ARG A 22 0.56 -19.56 -3.89
N ALA A 23 -0.04 -18.54 -3.30
CA ALA A 23 -0.38 -17.31 -4.04
C ALA A 23 0.88 -16.62 -4.55
N LYS A 24 1.88 -16.49 -3.68
CA LYS A 24 3.16 -15.87 -4.03
C LYS A 24 3.82 -16.61 -5.21
N SER A 25 3.86 -17.94 -5.14
CA SER A 25 4.45 -18.74 -6.21
C SER A 25 3.73 -18.53 -7.54
N PHE A 26 2.42 -18.43 -7.51
CA PHE A 26 1.64 -18.16 -8.72
C PHE A 26 2.05 -16.84 -9.37
N TYR A 27 2.12 -15.77 -8.59
CA TYR A 27 2.43 -14.46 -9.15
C TYR A 27 3.88 -14.34 -9.61
N ILE A 28 4.80 -15.03 -8.93
CA ILE A 28 6.20 -15.10 -9.40
C ILE A 28 6.27 -15.85 -10.73
N LYS A 29 5.54 -16.95 -10.85
CA LYS A 29 5.49 -17.71 -12.10
C LYS A 29 4.89 -16.89 -13.24
N LEU A 30 3.92 -16.03 -12.92
CA LEU A 30 3.33 -15.11 -13.90
C LEU A 30 4.35 -14.09 -14.40
N GLY A 31 5.38 -13.82 -13.64
CA GLY A 31 6.45 -12.90 -14.03
C GLY A 31 6.61 -11.68 -13.12
N MET A 32 5.86 -11.61 -12.04
CA MET A 32 6.01 -10.50 -11.09
C MET A 32 7.27 -10.67 -10.25
N LYS A 33 7.83 -9.55 -9.83
CA LYS A 33 9.05 -9.52 -9.03
C LYS A 33 8.68 -9.44 -7.54
N LEU A 34 9.17 -10.39 -6.76
CA LEU A 34 8.99 -10.35 -5.30
C LEU A 34 9.98 -9.35 -4.71
N VAL A 35 9.49 -8.35 -3.99
CA VAL A 35 10.35 -7.29 -3.41
C VAL A 35 10.29 -7.23 -1.89
N TRP A 36 9.28 -7.82 -1.27
CA TRP A 36 9.16 -7.88 0.19
C TRP A 36 8.51 -9.18 0.58
N ASP A 37 9.02 -9.84 1.62
CA ASP A 37 8.53 -11.15 2.01
C ASP A 37 8.61 -11.32 3.53
N ASP A 38 7.45 -11.26 4.18
CA ASP A 38 7.31 -11.58 5.59
C ASP A 38 6.43 -12.81 5.73
N LYS A 39 6.36 -13.36 6.91
CA LYS A 39 5.57 -14.58 7.14
C LYS A 39 4.06 -14.34 7.05
N ASP A 40 3.62 -13.09 7.22
CA ASP A 40 2.19 -12.75 7.19
C ASP A 40 1.78 -11.98 5.94
N TRP A 41 2.72 -11.49 5.14
CA TRP A 41 2.40 -10.80 3.90
C TRP A 41 3.61 -10.71 2.98
N SER A 42 3.34 -10.53 1.69
CA SER A 42 4.36 -10.37 0.66
C SER A 42 3.95 -9.26 -0.29
N TYR A 43 4.92 -8.68 -0.98
CA TYR A 43 4.66 -7.60 -1.92
C TYR A 43 5.43 -7.87 -3.20
N LEU A 44 4.72 -7.78 -4.33
CA LEU A 44 5.30 -8.04 -5.65
C LEU A 44 5.08 -6.82 -6.54
N GLU A 45 5.95 -6.66 -7.53
CA GLU A 45 5.85 -5.59 -8.52
C GLU A 45 5.56 -6.16 -9.89
N ALA A 46 4.66 -5.51 -10.63
CA ALA A 46 4.15 -6.02 -11.89
C ALA A 46 5.05 -5.73 -13.09
N GLY A 47 5.73 -4.61 -13.11
CA GLY A 47 6.52 -4.27 -14.28
C GLY A 47 7.32 -3.00 -14.08
N LYS A 48 7.66 -2.32 -15.17
CA LYS A 48 8.50 -1.13 -15.13
C LYS A 48 7.93 -0.01 -14.27
N GLY A 49 6.61 0.11 -14.22
CA GLY A 49 5.95 1.10 -13.37
C GLY A 49 5.97 0.75 -11.90
N LYS A 50 6.40 -0.46 -11.56
CA LYS A 50 6.47 -0.96 -10.19
C LYS A 50 5.11 -0.91 -9.49
N ASP A 51 4.04 -1.16 -10.24
CA ASP A 51 2.70 -1.27 -9.66
C ASP A 51 2.67 -2.48 -8.74
N GLY A 52 2.17 -2.28 -7.53
CA GLY A 52 2.32 -3.26 -6.47
C GLY A 52 1.13 -4.16 -6.27
N LEU A 53 1.42 -5.37 -5.81
CA LEU A 53 0.42 -6.31 -5.34
C LEU A 53 0.87 -6.79 -3.97
N ALA A 54 0.07 -6.47 -2.95
CA ALA A 54 0.30 -6.96 -1.60
C ALA A 54 -0.57 -8.20 -1.38
N LEU A 55 0.04 -9.28 -0.95
CA LEU A 55 -0.68 -10.51 -0.60
C LEU A 55 -0.72 -10.60 0.92
N LEU A 56 -1.92 -10.58 1.48
CA LEU A 56 -2.14 -10.58 2.92
C LEU A 56 -2.54 -12.00 3.33
N GLY A 57 -1.66 -12.67 4.06
CA GLY A 57 -1.91 -14.03 4.54
C GLY A 57 -2.93 -14.04 5.68
N PRO A 58 -3.34 -15.24 6.12
CA PRO A 58 -4.38 -15.35 7.15
C PRO A 58 -4.03 -14.68 8.47
N SER A 59 -2.76 -14.61 8.82
CA SER A 59 -2.31 -14.00 10.09
C SER A 59 -2.12 -12.49 10.01
N TYR A 60 -2.23 -11.90 8.83
CA TYR A 60 -2.09 -10.45 8.68
C TYR A 60 -3.35 -9.75 9.18
N LYS A 61 -3.23 -8.93 10.23
CA LYS A 61 -4.38 -8.32 10.90
C LYS A 61 -4.47 -6.81 10.76
N ALA A 62 -3.44 -6.17 10.21
CA ALA A 62 -3.39 -4.71 10.18
C ALA A 62 -4.42 -4.08 9.24
N ALA A 63 -4.75 -4.76 8.15
CA ALA A 63 -5.74 -4.27 7.19
C ALA A 63 -6.32 -5.41 6.38
N GLY A 64 -7.51 -5.22 5.83
CA GLY A 64 -8.11 -6.12 4.86
C GLY A 64 -7.76 -5.70 3.43
N PRO A 65 -8.43 -6.31 2.44
CA PRO A 65 -8.22 -5.95 1.04
C PRO A 65 -8.49 -4.47 0.79
N HIS A 66 -7.66 -3.84 -0.04
CA HIS A 66 -7.78 -2.42 -0.34
C HIS A 66 -6.98 -2.08 -1.59
N PHE A 67 -7.13 -0.84 -2.06
CA PHE A 67 -6.18 -0.26 -3.01
C PHE A 67 -5.58 1.00 -2.39
N ALA A 68 -4.47 1.47 -2.94
CA ALA A 68 -3.76 2.61 -2.35
C ALA A 68 -3.40 3.65 -3.38
N PHE A 69 -3.56 4.91 -3.01
CA PHE A 69 -2.96 6.03 -3.71
C PHE A 69 -1.58 6.29 -3.13
N HIS A 70 -0.57 6.44 -3.96
CA HIS A 70 0.80 6.68 -3.54
C HIS A 70 1.20 8.13 -3.73
N PHE A 71 1.93 8.66 -2.76
CA PHE A 71 2.42 10.04 -2.73
C PHE A 71 3.93 10.02 -2.48
N GLU A 72 4.66 10.87 -3.17
CA GLU A 72 6.12 10.95 -3.00
C GLU A 72 6.54 11.79 -1.80
N ASN A 73 5.60 12.54 -1.22
CA ASN A 73 5.87 13.49 -0.15
C ASN A 73 4.99 13.17 1.06
N LYS A 74 5.63 12.82 2.18
CA LYS A 74 4.91 12.47 3.40
C LYS A 74 4.03 13.62 3.89
N LYS A 75 4.50 14.87 3.74
CA LYS A 75 3.73 16.02 4.15
C LYS A 75 2.42 16.15 3.39
N GLU A 76 2.42 15.76 2.12
CA GLU A 76 1.20 15.79 1.32
C GLU A 76 0.18 14.77 1.84
N VAL A 77 0.63 13.61 2.30
CA VAL A 77 -0.25 12.61 2.91
C VAL A 77 -0.91 13.20 4.16
N GLU A 78 -0.13 13.89 5.00
CA GLU A 78 -0.65 14.55 6.20
C GLU A 78 -1.65 15.65 5.84
N ASN A 79 -1.35 16.43 4.82
CA ASN A 79 -2.22 17.51 4.36
C ASN A 79 -3.56 16.96 3.85
N ILE A 80 -3.54 15.89 3.08
CA ILE A 80 -4.75 15.25 2.57
C ILE A 80 -5.57 14.69 3.75
N GLN A 81 -4.92 14.09 4.73
CA GLN A 81 -5.60 13.60 5.92
C GLN A 81 -6.36 14.73 6.62
N ASN A 82 -5.67 15.84 6.84
CA ASN A 82 -6.27 17.00 7.50
C ASN A 82 -7.42 17.60 6.68
N ASP A 83 -7.24 17.71 5.37
CA ASP A 83 -8.27 18.27 4.49
C ASP A 83 -9.53 17.41 4.51
N LEU A 84 -9.38 16.10 4.44
CA LEU A 84 -10.51 15.17 4.49
C LEU A 84 -11.23 15.26 5.83
N LYS A 85 -10.46 15.27 6.91
CA LYS A 85 -11.01 15.38 8.25
C LYS A 85 -11.80 16.68 8.41
N ASN A 86 -11.25 17.79 7.93
CA ASN A 86 -11.90 19.09 7.99
C ASN A 86 -13.16 19.16 7.12
N SER A 87 -13.24 18.31 6.10
CA SER A 87 -14.40 18.21 5.23
C SER A 87 -15.47 17.24 5.76
N GLY A 88 -15.26 16.70 6.95
CA GLY A 88 -16.23 15.80 7.58
C GLY A 88 -16.07 14.33 7.18
N VAL A 89 -15.00 13.99 6.49
CA VAL A 89 -14.73 12.59 6.13
C VAL A 89 -14.03 11.91 7.30
N LYS A 90 -14.50 10.72 7.67
CA LYS A 90 -13.87 9.93 8.72
C LYS A 90 -12.61 9.28 8.16
N VAL A 91 -11.47 9.57 8.78
CA VAL A 91 -10.17 9.02 8.35
C VAL A 91 -9.49 8.38 9.54
N GLY A 92 -8.68 7.35 9.28
CA GLY A 92 -7.87 6.71 10.30
C GLY A 92 -6.63 7.53 10.65
N PRO A 93 -5.91 7.12 11.70
CA PRO A 93 -4.67 7.79 12.08
C PRO A 93 -3.55 7.46 11.11
N LEU A 94 -2.54 8.33 11.08
CA LEU A 94 -1.35 8.10 10.27
C LEU A 94 -0.45 7.10 10.99
N HIS A 95 -0.06 6.05 10.28
CA HIS A 95 0.85 5.01 10.78
C HIS A 95 2.12 4.97 9.98
N GLU A 96 3.25 4.73 10.63
CA GLU A 96 4.50 4.46 9.96
C GLU A 96 4.71 2.94 9.95
N HIS A 97 5.19 2.42 8.82
CA HIS A 97 5.28 0.99 8.58
C HIS A 97 6.73 0.50 8.54
N ARG A 98 6.90 -0.81 8.74
CA ARG A 98 8.23 -1.45 8.76
C ARG A 98 9.01 -1.24 7.48
N ASP A 99 8.31 -1.08 6.36
CA ASP A 99 8.92 -0.97 5.03
C ASP A 99 9.31 0.46 4.66
N GLY A 100 9.22 1.40 5.58
CA GLY A 100 9.57 2.79 5.33
C GLY A 100 8.43 3.66 4.82
N THR A 101 7.27 3.06 4.55
CA THR A 101 6.09 3.82 4.15
C THR A 101 5.37 4.41 5.35
N ALA A 102 4.43 5.30 5.10
CA ALA A 102 3.53 5.82 6.12
C ALA A 102 2.18 6.04 5.47
N SER A 103 1.10 5.74 6.17
CA SER A 103 -0.21 5.81 5.54
C SER A 103 -1.34 5.99 6.53
N PHE A 104 -2.50 6.36 6.00
CA PHE A 104 -3.76 6.27 6.72
C PHE A 104 -4.80 5.62 5.82
N TYR A 105 -5.82 5.05 6.45
CA TYR A 105 -6.90 4.36 5.77
C TYR A 105 -8.20 5.12 5.92
N LEU A 106 -9.07 4.97 4.94
CA LEU A 106 -10.44 5.48 4.99
C LEU A 106 -11.31 4.59 4.11
N LYS A 107 -12.61 4.78 4.22
CA LYS A 107 -13.57 4.05 3.39
C LYS A 107 -14.32 5.03 2.51
N ASP A 108 -14.66 4.58 1.30
CA ASP A 108 -15.56 5.33 0.46
C ASP A 108 -17.01 5.14 0.96
N PRO A 109 -18.01 5.83 0.39
CA PRO A 109 -19.39 5.70 0.86
C PRO A 109 -19.98 4.29 0.74
N GLU A 110 -19.41 3.45 -0.10
CA GLU A 110 -19.86 2.07 -0.28
C GLU A 110 -19.13 1.08 0.61
N GLY A 111 -18.23 1.57 1.45
CA GLY A 111 -17.48 0.72 2.37
C GLY A 111 -16.19 0.14 1.82
N ASN A 112 -15.77 0.55 0.64
CA ASN A 112 -14.50 0.07 0.08
C ASN A 112 -13.35 0.73 0.80
N LEU A 113 -12.38 -0.08 1.24
CA LEU A 113 -11.21 0.41 1.97
C LEU A 113 -10.17 0.94 0.99
N LEU A 114 -9.61 2.10 1.29
CA LEU A 114 -8.50 2.64 0.53
C LEU A 114 -7.47 3.25 1.45
N GLU A 115 -6.27 3.39 0.92
CA GLU A 115 -5.11 3.84 1.68
C GLU A 115 -4.47 5.02 0.96
N MET A 116 -4.04 6.04 1.75
CA MET A 116 -3.20 7.13 1.26
C MET A 116 -1.81 6.87 1.80
N LEU A 117 -0.85 6.58 0.90
CA LEU A 117 0.45 6.04 1.29
C LEU A 117 1.60 6.91 0.82
N TYR A 118 2.50 7.25 1.74
CA TYR A 118 3.77 7.85 1.40
C TYR A 118 4.71 6.77 0.84
N GLU A 119 5.18 6.98 -0.38
CA GLU A 119 6.14 6.11 -1.05
C GLU A 119 7.53 6.73 -0.95
N PRO A 120 8.43 6.18 -0.11
CA PRO A 120 9.78 6.74 0.02
C PRO A 120 10.61 6.52 -1.24
N ALA A 121 11.72 7.25 -1.34
CA ALA A 121 12.70 7.01 -2.38
C ALA A 121 13.15 5.54 -2.30
N GLY A 122 13.18 4.86 -3.43
CA GLY A 122 13.48 3.43 -3.46
C GLY A 122 12.25 2.56 -3.62
N GLY A 123 11.05 3.15 -3.51
CA GLY A 123 9.82 2.45 -3.81
C GLY A 123 9.10 1.87 -2.61
N VAL A 124 8.05 1.11 -2.87
CA VAL A 124 7.17 0.51 -1.88
C VAL A 124 7.13 -0.99 -2.12
N PRO A 125 7.32 -1.80 -1.11
CA PRO A 125 8.00 -1.47 0.14
C PRO A 125 9.45 -1.11 -0.14
N ASN A 126 10.06 -0.37 0.79
CA ASN A 126 11.47 -0.04 0.62
C ASN A 126 12.24 -1.36 0.52
N ASN A 127 12.75 -1.67 -0.65
CA ASN A 127 13.03 -3.00 -1.15
C ASN A 127 13.90 -3.86 -0.23
N GLN A 128 13.25 -4.68 0.61
CA GLN A 128 13.89 -5.57 1.57
C GLN A 128 14.86 -6.55 0.90
N LEU A 129 14.46 -7.09 -0.26
CA LEU A 129 15.20 -8.18 -0.90
C LEU A 129 16.44 -7.73 -1.65
N THR A 130 16.58 -6.44 -1.93
CA THR A 130 17.75 -5.91 -2.64
C THR A 130 18.66 -5.08 -1.74
N ARG A 131 18.28 -4.85 -0.48
CA ARG A 131 19.06 -4.10 0.50
C ARG A 131 19.81 -5.05 1.43
N LYS A 132 20.69 -5.77 0.92
CA LYS A 132 21.46 -6.71 1.74
C LYS A 132 22.88 -6.23 1.90
#